data_89bdfe4bd81d23bb45bb20f85aa090c5
#
_entry.id   89bdfe4bd81d23bb45bb20f85aa090c5
#
_cell.length_a   1.000
_cell.length_b   1.000
_cell.length_c   1.000
_cell.angle_alpha   90.00
_cell.angle_beta   90.00
_cell.angle_gamma   90.00
#
_symmetry.space_group_name_H-M   'P 1'
#
loop_
_entity.id
_entity.type
_entity.pdbx_description
1 polymer ?
#
loop_
_entity_poly.entity_id
_entity_poly.type
_entity_poly.pdbx_seq_one_letter_code
_entity_poly.pdbx_strand_id
1 'polypeptide(L)'
;MKKIILVPLALMACLSFVSASAVADQVTGTSPEDVQKVLEASFSAKNDVKLDRLDQSPMQAMCSKAEMTKTPLTDEQIKKITTAALASVKPPADGKYLGDWKAGEKLAQSGKGMQFTDKPGKPNGGNCFACHQMTKAELAFGTIGPSLLHYGKIRGNSEAVVKYTWAKIYNSHAYSACSVMPRFGAAGILTETQIKDAMAFLLDLDSPVNKD
;
A
#
# COMPACT_ATOMS: atom_id res chain seq x y z
N MET A 1 -12.53 -12.51 84.16
CA MET A 1 -12.85 -13.41 83.02
C MET A 1 -13.65 -12.63 81.98
N LYS A 2 -12.98 -12.09 80.96
CA LYS A 2 -13.62 -11.32 79.86
C LYS A 2 -13.78 -12.23 78.66
N LYS A 3 -15.02 -12.46 78.20
CA LYS A 3 -15.33 -13.20 76.98
C LYS A 3 -15.19 -12.26 75.78
N ILE A 4 -14.31 -12.61 74.87
CA ILE A 4 -14.14 -11.96 73.59
C ILE A 4 -15.06 -12.68 72.56
N ILE A 5 -16.01 -11.93 72.04
CA ILE A 5 -16.89 -12.41 70.97
C ILE A 5 -16.22 -12.05 69.66
N LEU A 6 -15.80 -13.04 68.90
CA LEU A 6 -15.32 -12.91 67.49
C LEU A 6 -16.52 -12.94 66.50
N VAL A 7 -16.71 -11.81 65.80
CA VAL A 7 -17.65 -11.73 64.70
C VAL A 7 -16.87 -11.99 63.39
N PRO A 8 -17.22 -12.95 62.55
CA PRO A 8 -16.58 -13.13 61.26
C PRO A 8 -17.11 -12.11 60.27
N LEU A 9 -16.24 -11.26 59.77
CA LEU A 9 -16.49 -10.34 58.65
C LEU A 9 -16.38 -11.12 57.33
N ALA A 10 -17.53 -11.51 56.76
CA ALA A 10 -17.60 -12.10 55.45
C ALA A 10 -17.47 -10.97 54.40
N LEU A 11 -16.29 -10.81 53.83
CA LEU A 11 -16.04 -9.89 52.70
C LEU A 11 -16.48 -10.59 51.40
N MET A 12 -17.64 -10.23 50.91
CA MET A 12 -18.19 -10.72 49.62
C MET A 12 -17.61 -9.85 48.53
N ALA A 13 -16.50 -10.27 47.91
CA ALA A 13 -15.91 -9.64 46.74
C ALA A 13 -16.74 -10.06 45.49
N CYS A 14 -17.67 -9.19 45.08
CA CYS A 14 -18.28 -9.30 43.75
C CYS A 14 -17.24 -8.92 42.71
N LEU A 15 -16.50 -9.88 42.16
CA LEU A 15 -15.76 -9.72 40.90
C LEU A 15 -16.77 -9.71 39.78
N SER A 16 -17.07 -8.51 39.28
CA SER A 16 -17.77 -8.34 38.01
C SER A 16 -16.79 -8.70 36.88
N PHE A 17 -16.85 -9.95 36.40
CA PHE A 17 -16.27 -10.34 35.12
C PHE A 17 -17.07 -9.62 34.04
N VAL A 18 -16.61 -8.47 33.59
CA VAL A 18 -17.06 -7.91 32.34
C VAL A 18 -16.46 -8.78 31.25
N SER A 19 -17.30 -9.68 30.69
CA SER A 19 -16.92 -10.58 29.64
C SER A 19 -16.44 -9.76 28.43
N ALA A 20 -15.18 -9.91 28.03
CA ALA A 20 -14.59 -9.33 26.84
C ALA A 20 -15.31 -9.74 25.53
N SER A 21 -16.25 -10.67 25.61
CA SER A 21 -17.09 -11.15 24.49
C SER A 21 -18.09 -10.10 23.98
N ALA A 22 -18.51 -9.14 24.81
CA ALA A 22 -19.51 -8.15 24.40
C ALA A 22 -18.97 -7.06 23.45
N VAL A 23 -17.65 -6.86 23.40
CA VAL A 23 -17.03 -5.87 22.52
C VAL A 23 -16.76 -6.43 21.12
N ALA A 24 -16.50 -7.73 21.00
CA ALA A 24 -16.27 -8.38 19.72
C ALA A 24 -17.56 -8.51 18.88
N ASP A 25 -18.72 -8.65 19.55
CA ASP A 25 -20.01 -8.85 18.87
C ASP A 25 -20.59 -7.55 18.30
N GLN A 26 -20.14 -6.39 18.79
CA GLN A 26 -20.58 -5.07 18.26
C GLN A 26 -19.88 -4.67 16.96
N VAL A 27 -18.72 -5.27 16.64
CA VAL A 27 -17.99 -5.00 15.40
C VAL A 27 -18.52 -5.83 14.22
N THR A 28 -19.21 -6.94 14.48
CA THR A 28 -19.75 -7.83 13.45
C THR A 28 -21.08 -7.36 12.85
N GLY A 29 -21.67 -6.29 13.40
CA GLY A 29 -23.00 -5.78 12.97
C GLY A 29 -22.98 -4.52 12.10
N THR A 30 -21.80 -3.98 11.75
CA THR A 30 -21.71 -2.75 10.95
C THR A 30 -21.97 -3.08 9.48
N SER A 31 -23.05 -2.54 8.91
CA SER A 31 -23.38 -2.74 7.50
C SER A 31 -22.43 -1.92 6.59
N PRO A 32 -22.23 -2.34 5.33
CA PRO A 32 -21.50 -1.52 4.35
C PRO A 32 -22.07 -0.11 4.21
N GLU A 33 -23.40 0.04 4.33
CA GLU A 33 -24.09 1.33 4.28
C GLU A 33 -23.74 2.22 5.49
N ASP A 34 -23.56 1.64 6.68
CA ASP A 34 -23.14 2.41 7.87
C ASP A 34 -21.71 2.87 7.75
N VAL A 35 -20.82 2.02 7.20
CA VAL A 35 -19.44 2.40 6.88
C VAL A 35 -19.43 3.56 5.88
N GLN A 36 -20.22 3.47 4.82
CA GLN A 36 -20.29 4.52 3.80
C GLN A 36 -20.77 5.86 4.39
N LYS A 37 -21.81 5.85 5.23
CA LYS A 37 -22.30 7.05 5.92
C LYS A 37 -21.21 7.70 6.80
N VAL A 38 -20.45 6.88 7.51
CA VAL A 38 -19.34 7.39 8.34
C VAL A 38 -18.25 8.01 7.46
N LEU A 39 -17.89 7.38 6.34
CA LEU A 39 -16.92 7.94 5.40
C LEU A 39 -17.38 9.27 4.82
N GLU A 40 -18.62 9.36 4.34
CA GLU A 40 -19.20 10.58 3.78
C GLU A 40 -19.29 11.71 4.81
N ALA A 41 -19.59 11.39 6.08
CA ALA A 41 -19.63 12.37 7.15
C ALA A 41 -18.25 12.81 7.66
N SER A 42 -17.22 11.97 7.50
CA SER A 42 -15.89 12.18 8.06
C SER A 42 -14.90 12.84 7.11
N PHE A 43 -15.13 12.73 5.80
CA PHE A 43 -14.22 13.24 4.77
C PHE A 43 -14.88 14.35 3.96
N SER A 44 -14.06 15.30 3.51
CA SER A 44 -14.48 16.36 2.59
C SER A 44 -13.43 16.55 1.50
N ALA A 45 -13.89 16.90 0.29
CA ALA A 45 -12.98 17.25 -0.80
C ALA A 45 -12.22 18.53 -0.46
N LYS A 46 -10.90 18.54 -0.73
CA LYS A 46 -10.05 19.71 -0.54
C LYS A 46 -8.90 19.72 -1.55
N ASN A 47 -8.68 20.84 -2.22
CA ASN A 47 -7.70 20.99 -3.29
C ASN A 47 -7.92 19.94 -4.40
N ASP A 48 -6.91 19.16 -4.76
CA ASP A 48 -7.00 18.10 -5.76
C ASP A 48 -7.49 16.75 -5.17
N VAL A 49 -7.78 16.70 -3.86
CA VAL A 49 -8.27 15.49 -3.20
C VAL A 49 -9.79 15.46 -3.28
N LYS A 50 -10.32 14.54 -4.09
CA LYS A 50 -11.74 14.30 -4.25
C LYS A 50 -12.19 13.09 -3.42
N LEU A 51 -13.50 12.99 -3.17
CA LEU A 51 -14.08 11.88 -2.41
C LEU A 51 -14.10 10.56 -3.17
N ASP A 52 -13.93 10.56 -4.49
CA ASP A 52 -13.80 9.36 -5.33
C ASP A 52 -12.61 8.46 -4.95
N ARG A 53 -11.67 8.99 -4.15
CA ARG A 53 -10.60 8.18 -3.55
C ARG A 53 -11.07 7.20 -2.47
N LEU A 54 -12.27 7.40 -1.95
CA LEU A 54 -12.90 6.48 -1.00
C LEU A 54 -13.50 5.27 -1.72
N ASP A 55 -13.72 5.38 -3.03
CA ASP A 55 -14.31 4.33 -3.83
C ASP A 55 -13.29 3.24 -4.17
N GLN A 56 -13.65 2.00 -3.90
CA GLN A 56 -12.85 0.86 -4.33
C GLN A 56 -13.13 0.54 -5.80
N SER A 57 -12.08 0.31 -6.58
CA SER A 57 -12.26 -0.31 -7.90
C SER A 57 -12.84 -1.72 -7.72
N PRO A 58 -13.52 -2.29 -8.75
CA PRO A 58 -14.05 -3.64 -8.68
C PRO A 58 -13.02 -4.70 -8.26
N MET A 59 -11.75 -4.53 -8.68
CA MET A 59 -10.65 -5.41 -8.28
C MET A 59 -10.30 -5.26 -6.80
N GLN A 60 -10.26 -4.03 -6.28
CA GLN A 60 -10.00 -3.79 -4.85
C GLN A 60 -11.15 -4.34 -4.00
N ALA A 61 -12.40 -4.18 -4.42
CA ALA A 61 -13.55 -4.72 -3.73
C ALA A 61 -13.51 -6.26 -3.65
N MET A 62 -13.07 -6.94 -4.73
CA MET A 62 -12.87 -8.40 -4.70
C MET A 62 -11.80 -8.81 -3.70
N CYS A 63 -10.67 -8.10 -3.64
CA CYS A 63 -9.60 -8.38 -2.69
C CYS A 63 -10.04 -8.11 -1.24
N SER A 64 -10.72 -7.00 -0.99
CA SER A 64 -11.27 -6.66 0.32
C SER A 64 -12.28 -7.71 0.80
N LYS A 65 -13.18 -8.14 -0.09
CA LYS A 65 -14.16 -9.19 0.22
C LYS A 65 -13.46 -10.51 0.59
N ALA A 66 -12.46 -10.91 -0.19
CA ALA A 66 -11.69 -12.13 0.07
C ALA A 66 -11.03 -12.09 1.46
N GLU A 67 -10.43 -10.94 1.82
CA GLU A 67 -9.80 -10.76 3.12
C GLU A 67 -10.83 -10.75 4.26
N MET A 68 -11.94 -10.04 4.12
CA MET A 68 -12.99 -9.96 5.14
C MET A 68 -13.65 -11.32 5.41
N THR A 69 -13.90 -12.09 4.35
CA THR A 69 -14.56 -13.41 4.46
C THR A 69 -13.56 -14.54 4.73
N LYS A 70 -12.26 -14.24 4.76
CA LYS A 70 -11.19 -15.25 4.83
C LYS A 70 -11.28 -16.32 3.76
N THR A 71 -11.89 -15.98 2.61
CA THR A 71 -12.07 -16.86 1.46
C THR A 71 -11.11 -16.39 0.36
N PRO A 72 -10.03 -17.13 0.07
CA PRO A 72 -9.07 -16.76 -0.97
C PRO A 72 -9.74 -16.60 -2.34
N LEU A 73 -9.19 -15.70 -3.16
CA LEU A 73 -9.59 -15.60 -4.56
C LEU A 73 -9.31 -16.92 -5.29
N THR A 74 -10.21 -17.28 -6.19
CA THR A 74 -9.98 -18.41 -7.12
C THR A 74 -8.93 -18.03 -8.16
N ASP A 75 -8.31 -19.04 -8.79
CA ASP A 75 -7.33 -18.85 -9.88
C ASP A 75 -7.94 -18.06 -11.04
N GLU A 76 -9.23 -18.28 -11.33
CA GLU A 76 -9.95 -17.52 -12.38
C GLU A 76 -10.06 -16.04 -12.01
N GLN A 77 -10.40 -15.71 -10.76
CA GLN A 77 -10.48 -14.35 -10.27
C GLN A 77 -9.09 -13.67 -10.30
N ILE A 78 -8.06 -14.37 -9.85
CA ILE A 78 -6.67 -13.90 -9.91
C ILE A 78 -6.28 -13.62 -11.36
N LYS A 79 -6.54 -14.54 -12.27
CA LYS A 79 -6.25 -14.40 -13.71
C LYS A 79 -7.02 -13.22 -14.32
N LYS A 80 -8.30 -13.05 -13.97
CA LYS A 80 -9.10 -11.91 -14.45
C LYS A 80 -8.49 -10.57 -14.02
N ILE A 81 -8.10 -10.44 -12.75
CA ILE A 81 -7.49 -9.21 -12.22
C ILE A 81 -6.14 -8.95 -12.90
N THR A 82 -5.24 -9.94 -12.92
CA THR A 82 -3.89 -9.77 -13.46
C THR A 82 -3.90 -9.50 -14.97
N THR A 83 -4.77 -10.18 -15.73
CA THR A 83 -4.92 -9.94 -17.17
C THR A 83 -5.43 -8.53 -17.45
N ALA A 84 -6.47 -8.07 -16.73
CA ALA A 84 -7.00 -6.73 -16.91
C ALA A 84 -5.98 -5.65 -16.50
N ALA A 85 -5.25 -5.89 -15.42
CA ALA A 85 -4.21 -4.99 -14.96
C ALA A 85 -3.05 -4.90 -15.96
N LEU A 86 -2.60 -6.03 -16.49
CA LEU A 86 -1.54 -6.06 -17.51
C LEU A 86 -1.97 -5.37 -18.80
N ALA A 87 -3.21 -5.56 -19.24
CA ALA A 87 -3.76 -4.88 -20.41
C ALA A 87 -3.86 -3.36 -20.25
N SER A 88 -3.93 -2.86 -19.02
CA SER A 88 -3.94 -1.41 -18.73
C SER A 88 -2.55 -0.76 -18.78
N VAL A 89 -1.48 -1.54 -18.78
CA VAL A 89 -0.10 -1.02 -18.80
C VAL A 89 0.21 -0.39 -20.15
N LYS A 90 0.52 0.90 -20.12
CA LYS A 90 0.98 1.64 -21.30
C LYS A 90 2.51 1.65 -21.32
N PRO A 91 3.16 1.24 -22.40
CA PRO A 91 4.60 1.42 -22.55
C PRO A 91 4.95 2.90 -22.66
N PRO A 92 6.22 3.29 -22.41
CA PRO A 92 6.66 4.67 -22.65
C PRO A 92 6.40 5.11 -24.10
N ALA A 93 5.95 6.35 -24.28
CA ALA A 93 5.57 6.88 -25.59
C ALA A 93 6.75 6.90 -26.60
N ASP A 94 7.97 7.09 -26.10
CA ASP A 94 9.21 7.10 -26.90
C ASP A 94 9.94 5.74 -26.94
N GLY A 95 9.36 4.71 -26.35
CA GLY A 95 9.96 3.37 -26.24
C GLY A 95 11.15 3.27 -25.27
N LYS A 96 11.53 4.36 -24.58
CA LYS A 96 12.65 4.37 -23.64
C LYS A 96 12.16 4.21 -22.21
N TYR A 97 12.59 3.15 -21.55
CA TYR A 97 12.14 2.79 -20.21
C TYR A 97 12.95 3.40 -19.07
N LEU A 98 14.16 3.90 -19.34
CA LEU A 98 15.05 4.44 -18.30
C LEU A 98 15.17 5.96 -18.45
N GLY A 99 15.10 6.65 -17.32
CA GLY A 99 15.29 8.09 -17.17
C GLY A 99 16.57 8.43 -16.43
N ASP A 100 16.48 9.37 -15.48
CA ASP A 100 17.58 9.81 -14.62
C ASP A 100 17.48 9.16 -13.24
N TRP A 101 18.46 8.31 -12.88
CA TRP A 101 18.46 7.64 -11.58
C TRP A 101 18.56 8.62 -10.40
N LYS A 102 19.19 9.80 -10.56
CA LYS A 102 19.27 10.82 -9.49
C LYS A 102 17.91 11.46 -9.20
N ALA A 103 17.10 11.64 -10.24
CA ALA A 103 15.71 12.07 -10.10
C ALA A 103 14.88 10.94 -9.48
N GLY A 104 15.14 9.69 -9.88
CA GLY A 104 14.50 8.49 -9.33
C GLY A 104 14.77 8.30 -7.84
N GLU A 105 15.99 8.52 -7.37
CA GLU A 105 16.34 8.49 -5.95
C GLU A 105 15.53 9.51 -5.13
N LYS A 106 15.49 10.77 -5.58
CA LYS A 106 14.69 11.83 -4.95
C LYS A 106 13.21 11.49 -4.94
N LEU A 107 12.71 10.91 -6.03
CA LEU A 107 11.33 10.44 -6.14
C LEU A 107 11.04 9.32 -5.13
N ALA A 108 11.94 8.35 -5.01
CA ALA A 108 11.79 7.19 -4.11
C ALA A 108 11.76 7.60 -2.63
N GLN A 109 12.48 8.65 -2.26
CA GLN A 109 12.53 9.20 -0.90
C GLN A 109 11.36 10.14 -0.59
N SER A 110 10.71 10.69 -1.62
CA SER A 110 9.68 11.72 -1.43
C SER A 110 8.32 11.11 -1.14
N GLY A 111 7.77 11.39 0.04
CA GLY A 111 6.38 11.11 0.42
C GLY A 111 5.39 12.24 0.10
N LYS A 112 5.79 13.24 -0.70
CA LYS A 112 4.93 14.36 -1.07
C LYS A 112 3.86 13.94 -2.07
N GLY A 113 2.75 14.65 -2.02
CA GLY A 113 1.66 14.52 -2.98
C GLY A 113 0.51 13.65 -2.48
N MET A 114 -0.64 13.86 -3.10
CA MET A 114 -1.90 13.18 -2.82
C MET A 114 -2.47 13.40 -1.41
N GLN A 115 -1.97 14.41 -0.69
CA GLN A 115 -2.50 14.83 0.61
C GLN A 115 -3.40 16.05 0.43
N PHE A 116 -4.43 16.17 1.27
CA PHE A 116 -5.36 17.31 1.24
C PHE A 116 -4.68 18.66 1.56
N THR A 117 -3.46 18.64 2.11
CA THR A 117 -2.64 19.83 2.42
C THR A 117 -1.73 20.23 1.27
N ASP A 118 -1.55 19.38 0.27
CA ASP A 118 -0.65 19.65 -0.84
C ASP A 118 -1.21 20.74 -1.76
N LYS A 119 -0.30 21.55 -2.31
CA LYS A 119 -0.67 22.53 -3.31
C LYS A 119 -1.04 21.83 -4.62
N PRO A 120 -2.16 22.21 -5.26
CA PRO A 120 -2.57 21.67 -6.55
C PRO A 120 -1.47 21.75 -7.62
N GLY A 121 -1.42 20.75 -8.50
CA GLY A 121 -0.51 20.70 -9.64
C GLY A 121 0.97 20.47 -9.31
N LYS A 122 1.30 20.10 -8.08
CA LYS A 122 2.66 19.70 -7.72
C LYS A 122 2.90 18.22 -8.01
N PRO A 123 4.12 17.84 -8.48
CA PRO A 123 4.45 16.46 -8.71
C PRO A 123 4.39 15.63 -7.42
N ASN A 124 3.84 14.44 -7.52
CA ASN A 124 3.84 13.48 -6.42
C ASN A 124 5.21 12.82 -6.28
N GLY A 125 5.53 12.35 -5.07
CA GLY A 125 6.63 11.44 -4.80
C GLY A 125 6.18 9.98 -4.91
N GLY A 126 7.16 9.07 -4.96
CA GLY A 126 6.92 7.62 -5.00
C GLY A 126 6.89 6.97 -3.63
N ASN A 127 7.61 7.58 -2.66
CA ASN A 127 7.76 7.06 -1.29
C ASN A 127 8.11 5.57 -1.22
N CYS A 128 8.99 5.11 -2.11
CA CYS A 128 9.29 3.69 -2.28
C CYS A 128 9.95 3.09 -1.03
N PHE A 129 10.76 3.89 -0.33
CA PHE A 129 11.42 3.48 0.93
C PHE A 129 10.43 3.19 2.06
N ALA A 130 9.21 3.72 2.01
CA ALA A 130 8.18 3.38 3.00
C ALA A 130 7.81 1.88 2.99
N CYS A 131 8.08 1.18 1.89
CA CYS A 131 7.76 -0.23 1.72
C CYS A 131 8.97 -1.12 1.41
N HIS A 132 10.04 -0.57 0.82
CA HIS A 132 11.17 -1.31 0.28
C HIS A 132 12.52 -0.83 0.84
N GLN A 133 13.39 -1.74 1.18
CA GLN A 133 14.81 -1.46 1.26
C GLN A 133 15.35 -1.28 -0.16
N MET A 134 16.08 -0.19 -0.43
CA MET A 134 16.62 0.10 -1.76
C MET A 134 18.11 0.39 -1.77
N THR A 135 18.62 1.08 -0.75
CA THR A 135 20.05 1.41 -0.63
C THR A 135 20.55 1.07 0.77
N LYS A 136 21.87 0.88 0.91
CA LYS A 136 22.49 0.69 2.23
C LYS A 136 22.55 1.98 3.05
N ALA A 137 22.55 3.14 2.39
CA ALA A 137 22.63 4.44 3.04
C ALA A 137 21.33 4.82 3.75
N GLU A 138 20.18 4.33 3.27
CA GLU A 138 18.87 4.58 3.90
C GLU A 138 18.60 3.51 4.96
N LEU A 139 18.61 3.94 6.22
CA LEU A 139 18.38 3.06 7.36
C LEU A 139 16.91 2.94 7.75
N ALA A 140 16.09 3.92 7.36
CA ALA A 140 14.65 3.97 7.68
C ALA A 140 13.82 3.51 6.47
N PHE A 141 13.57 2.22 6.36
CA PHE A 141 12.76 1.64 5.30
C PHE A 141 11.72 0.65 5.83
N GLY A 142 10.62 0.52 5.08
CA GLY A 142 9.60 -0.48 5.37
C GLY A 142 9.92 -1.86 4.80
N THR A 143 9.26 -2.88 5.34
CA THR A 143 9.41 -4.29 4.95
C THR A 143 8.14 -4.89 4.36
N ILE A 144 7.16 -4.06 4.00
CA ILE A 144 5.90 -4.49 3.35
C ILE A 144 6.20 -5.08 1.97
N GLY A 145 7.13 -4.44 1.23
CA GLY A 145 7.63 -4.96 -0.04
C GLY A 145 8.96 -5.69 0.14
N PRO A 146 9.38 -6.50 -0.87
CA PRO A 146 10.69 -7.15 -0.84
C PRO A 146 11.82 -6.11 -0.91
N SER A 147 13.02 -6.48 -0.41
CA SER A 147 14.21 -5.69 -0.64
C SER A 147 14.50 -5.56 -2.13
N LEU A 148 14.79 -4.35 -2.56
CA LEU A 148 15.23 -4.01 -3.93
C LEU A 148 16.74 -3.70 -4.00
N LEU A 149 17.46 -3.92 -2.89
CA LEU A 149 18.91 -3.75 -2.85
C LEU A 149 19.57 -4.60 -3.94
N HIS A 150 20.47 -3.98 -4.73
CA HIS A 150 21.14 -4.58 -5.87
C HIS A 150 20.19 -5.08 -6.98
N TYR A 151 19.02 -4.48 -7.13
CA TYR A 151 18.00 -4.96 -8.07
C TYR A 151 18.55 -5.10 -9.50
N GLY A 152 19.23 -4.09 -10.04
CA GLY A 152 19.81 -4.13 -11.37
C GLY A 152 20.96 -5.14 -11.49
N LYS A 153 21.82 -5.26 -10.46
CA LYS A 153 22.88 -6.29 -10.42
C LYS A 153 22.31 -7.72 -10.44
N ILE A 154 21.24 -7.95 -9.67
CA ILE A 154 20.68 -9.29 -9.48
C ILE A 154 19.78 -9.69 -10.67
N ARG A 155 18.96 -8.78 -11.17
CA ARG A 155 17.97 -9.06 -12.22
C ARG A 155 18.51 -8.85 -13.64
N GLY A 156 19.52 -7.99 -13.79
CA GLY A 156 19.96 -7.52 -15.08
C GLY A 156 18.96 -6.53 -15.71
N ASN A 157 19.20 -6.22 -16.98
CA ASN A 157 18.41 -5.26 -17.75
C ASN A 157 17.92 -5.82 -19.09
N SER A 158 17.69 -7.13 -19.16
CA SER A 158 17.07 -7.72 -20.35
C SER A 158 15.70 -7.09 -20.63
N GLU A 159 15.25 -7.11 -21.86
CA GLU A 159 13.94 -6.56 -22.24
C GLU A 159 12.79 -7.10 -21.37
N ALA A 160 12.84 -8.39 -21.03
CA ALA A 160 11.85 -9.02 -20.18
C ALA A 160 11.85 -8.43 -18.77
N VAL A 161 13.02 -8.20 -18.15
CA VAL A 161 13.17 -7.58 -16.84
C VAL A 161 12.69 -6.13 -16.88
N VAL A 162 13.08 -5.36 -17.88
CA VAL A 162 12.67 -3.97 -18.05
C VAL A 162 11.15 -3.85 -18.20
N LYS A 163 10.53 -4.65 -19.05
CA LYS A 163 9.07 -4.66 -19.23
C LYS A 163 8.34 -5.12 -17.96
N TYR A 164 8.84 -6.13 -17.28
CA TYR A 164 8.29 -6.59 -16.01
C TYR A 164 8.33 -5.48 -14.95
N THR A 165 9.48 -4.84 -14.78
CA THR A 165 9.68 -3.80 -13.75
C THR A 165 8.79 -2.60 -14.03
N TRP A 166 8.73 -2.17 -15.30
CA TRP A 166 7.81 -1.12 -15.73
C TRP A 166 6.36 -1.44 -15.39
N ALA A 167 5.89 -2.60 -15.83
CA ALA A 167 4.51 -3.00 -15.60
C ALA A 167 4.19 -3.13 -14.10
N LYS A 168 5.15 -3.60 -13.28
CA LYS A 168 4.99 -3.72 -11.84
C LYS A 168 4.85 -2.35 -11.15
N ILE A 169 5.59 -1.34 -11.58
CA ILE A 169 5.46 0.04 -11.09
C ILE A 169 4.18 0.69 -11.66
N TYR A 170 3.91 0.50 -12.95
CA TYR A 170 2.77 1.11 -13.61
C TYR A 170 1.45 0.62 -13.02
N ASN A 171 1.27 -0.70 -12.92
CA ASN A 171 0.11 -1.34 -12.29
C ASN A 171 0.53 -2.62 -11.55
N SER A 172 0.72 -2.51 -10.26
CA SER A 172 1.19 -3.59 -9.39
C SER A 172 0.33 -4.86 -9.46
N HIS A 173 -0.96 -4.72 -9.78
CA HIS A 173 -1.89 -5.84 -9.93
C HIS A 173 -1.60 -6.70 -11.18
N ALA A 174 -0.79 -6.25 -12.13
CA ALA A 174 -0.41 -7.02 -13.32
C ALA A 174 0.25 -8.37 -12.99
N TYR A 175 0.92 -8.46 -11.83
CA TYR A 175 1.62 -9.68 -11.39
C TYR A 175 1.22 -10.15 -9.99
N SER A 176 0.37 -9.41 -9.29
CA SER A 176 -0.11 -9.77 -7.96
C SER A 176 -1.48 -9.15 -7.76
N ALA A 177 -2.52 -9.94 -7.90
CA ALA A 177 -3.91 -9.49 -7.96
C ALA A 177 -4.33 -8.56 -6.80
N CYS A 178 -3.90 -8.85 -5.58
CA CYS A 178 -4.23 -8.07 -4.38
C CYS A 178 -3.02 -7.34 -3.80
N SER A 179 -2.10 -6.91 -4.65
CA SER A 179 -0.93 -6.14 -4.21
C SER A 179 -1.35 -4.85 -3.53
N VAL A 180 -0.77 -4.56 -2.36
CA VAL A 180 -0.90 -3.27 -1.67
C VAL A 180 0.04 -2.19 -2.22
N MET A 181 0.99 -2.56 -3.10
CA MET A 181 1.83 -1.60 -3.79
C MET A 181 0.96 -0.68 -4.67
N PRO A 182 1.12 0.65 -4.61
CA PRO A 182 0.34 1.57 -5.41
C PRO A 182 0.46 1.29 -6.92
N ARG A 183 -0.61 1.58 -7.65
CA ARG A 183 -0.66 1.46 -9.13
C ARG A 183 -0.24 2.78 -9.74
N PHE A 184 1.04 3.12 -9.62
CA PHE A 184 1.56 4.47 -9.83
C PHE A 184 1.19 5.08 -11.18
N GLY A 185 1.31 4.33 -12.28
CA GLY A 185 0.93 4.80 -13.60
C GLY A 185 -0.58 4.71 -13.86
N ALA A 186 -1.18 3.55 -13.55
CA ALA A 186 -2.59 3.31 -13.84
C ALA A 186 -3.55 4.20 -13.03
N ALA A 187 -3.14 4.64 -11.83
CA ALA A 187 -3.90 5.57 -11.00
C ALA A 187 -3.47 7.04 -11.20
N GLY A 188 -2.58 7.33 -12.15
CA GLY A 188 -2.12 8.70 -12.42
C GLY A 188 -1.33 9.34 -11.28
N ILE A 189 -0.74 8.53 -10.40
CA ILE A 189 0.04 9.03 -9.25
C ILE A 189 1.37 9.60 -9.73
N LEU A 190 2.08 8.87 -10.59
CA LEU A 190 3.33 9.27 -11.19
C LEU A 190 3.18 9.49 -12.69
N THR A 191 3.88 10.48 -13.22
CA THR A 191 4.01 10.70 -14.65
C THR A 191 4.89 9.64 -15.30
N GLU A 192 4.82 9.51 -16.64
CA GLU A 192 5.70 8.62 -17.40
C GLU A 192 7.18 8.89 -17.10
N THR A 193 7.60 10.17 -17.10
CA THR A 193 8.97 10.56 -16.77
C THR A 193 9.37 10.10 -15.38
N GLN A 194 8.53 10.30 -14.37
CA GLN A 194 8.80 9.85 -13.01
C GLN A 194 8.94 8.33 -12.90
N ILE A 195 8.15 7.58 -13.67
CA ILE A 195 8.29 6.11 -13.71
C ILE A 195 9.60 5.72 -14.38
N LYS A 196 10.01 6.38 -15.48
CA LYS A 196 11.33 6.18 -16.11
C LYS A 196 12.47 6.45 -15.15
N ASP A 197 12.39 7.51 -14.35
CA ASP A 197 13.39 7.87 -13.34
C ASP A 197 13.48 6.80 -12.24
N ALA A 198 12.34 6.31 -11.75
CA ALA A 198 12.29 5.20 -10.80
C ALA A 198 12.89 3.91 -11.40
N MET A 199 12.61 3.63 -12.66
CA MET A 199 13.21 2.51 -13.40
C MET A 199 14.74 2.63 -13.47
N ALA A 200 15.26 3.82 -13.80
CA ALA A 200 16.69 4.06 -13.82
C ALA A 200 17.30 3.90 -12.43
N PHE A 201 16.63 4.39 -11.38
CA PHE A 201 17.10 4.21 -10.01
C PHE A 201 17.25 2.73 -9.63
N LEU A 202 16.38 1.86 -10.11
CA LEU A 202 16.45 0.42 -9.86
C LEU A 202 17.46 -0.32 -10.73
N LEU A 203 17.57 0.04 -12.02
CA LEU A 203 18.25 -0.78 -13.02
C LEU A 203 19.62 -0.26 -13.46
N ASP A 204 19.89 1.04 -13.31
CA ASP A 204 21.18 1.62 -13.65
C ASP A 204 22.25 1.13 -12.66
N LEU A 205 23.34 0.56 -13.17
CA LEU A 205 24.42 0.04 -12.35
C LEU A 205 25.21 1.12 -11.62
N ASP A 206 25.08 2.39 -12.04
CA ASP A 206 25.67 3.54 -11.35
C ASP A 206 24.77 4.11 -10.25
N SER A 207 23.53 3.67 -10.18
CA SER A 207 22.59 4.02 -9.11
C SER A 207 23.03 3.46 -7.75
N PRO A 208 22.81 4.19 -6.63
CA PRO A 208 23.08 3.71 -5.28
C PRO A 208 22.39 2.39 -4.91
N VAL A 209 21.28 2.06 -5.54
CA VAL A 209 20.60 0.75 -5.37
C VAL A 209 21.55 -0.39 -5.71
N ASN A 210 22.46 -0.19 -6.67
CA ASN A 210 23.36 -1.22 -7.20
C ASN A 210 24.81 -1.08 -6.72
N LYS A 211 25.09 -0.18 -5.77
CA LYS A 211 26.40 -0.03 -5.14
C LYS A 211 26.48 -0.80 -3.81
N ASP A 212 27.71 -1.20 -3.42
CA ASP A 212 28.00 -1.89 -2.16
C ASP A 212 28.13 -0.91 -0.99
#